data_98417fa52ae15f87295a18259595b03f
#
_entry.id   98417fa52ae15f87295a18259595b03f
#
_cell.length_a   1.000
_cell.length_b   1.000
_cell.length_c   1.000
_cell.angle_alpha   90.00
_cell.angle_beta   90.00
_cell.angle_gamma   90.00
#
_symmetry.space_group_name_H-M   'P 1'
#
loop_
_entity.id
_entity.type
_entity.pdbx_description
1 polymer ?
#
loop_
_entity_poly.entity_id
_entity_poly.type
_entity_poly.pdbx_seq_one_letter_code
_entity_poly.pdbx_strand_id
1 'polypeptide(L)'
;MIRALKRYIPWVLSSVMVVGGNARGEKLAESVQSLPVVLQVQVSLSPAARKTLMQGREGITVSACWYGWPIPQRQASANEVGQINLGRAEINLPAEGGMARFTPQMIKARRLGWLNDGVYVNVNVWSARRHWPNNVLACDFIDGVLNDRGAVLPHCTVH
;
A
#
# COMPACT_ATOMS: atom_id res chain seq x y z
N MET A 1 14.93 64.82 43.74
CA MET A 1 15.48 64.44 42.42
C MET A 1 15.38 62.91 42.29
N ILE A 2 14.39 62.42 41.60
CA ILE A 2 14.19 60.99 41.40
C ILE A 2 14.34 60.71 39.88
N ARG A 3 15.39 59.98 39.50
CA ARG A 3 15.65 59.59 38.13
C ARG A 3 14.86 58.31 37.82
N ALA A 4 13.95 58.39 36.85
CA ALA A 4 13.23 57.25 36.31
C ALA A 4 14.13 56.44 35.38
N LEU A 5 14.37 55.15 35.67
CA LEU A 5 14.99 54.20 34.77
C LEU A 5 13.95 53.71 33.76
N LYS A 6 14.14 54.03 32.47
CA LYS A 6 13.41 53.42 31.36
C LYS A 6 13.97 52.00 31.12
N ARG A 7 13.14 50.98 31.40
CA ARG A 7 13.41 49.59 31.00
C ARG A 7 13.07 49.42 29.52
N TYR A 8 14.07 49.13 28.72
CA TYR A 8 13.90 48.64 27.33
C TYR A 8 13.58 47.17 27.39
N ILE A 9 12.41 46.76 26.89
CA ILE A 9 12.03 45.39 26.65
C ILE A 9 12.42 45.08 25.18
N PRO A 10 13.32 44.13 24.90
CA PRO A 10 13.59 43.75 23.53
C PRO A 10 12.42 42.88 23.02
N TRP A 11 11.84 43.30 21.90
CA TRP A 11 10.90 42.48 21.14
C TRP A 11 11.64 41.32 20.53
N VAL A 12 11.43 40.13 21.05
CA VAL A 12 11.89 38.89 20.40
C VAL A 12 10.91 38.59 19.28
N LEU A 13 11.31 38.87 18.07
CA LEU A 13 10.64 38.39 16.86
C LEU A 13 10.83 36.88 16.76
N SER A 14 9.85 36.11 17.26
CA SER A 14 9.74 34.68 16.94
C SER A 14 9.38 34.52 15.48
N SER A 15 10.37 34.22 14.66
CA SER A 15 10.16 33.77 13.30
C SER A 15 9.52 32.40 13.34
N VAL A 16 8.22 32.33 13.16
CA VAL A 16 7.50 31.06 12.90
C VAL A 16 7.90 30.63 11.48
N MET A 17 8.84 29.70 11.40
CA MET A 17 9.07 28.97 10.16
C MET A 17 7.83 28.10 9.88
N VAL A 18 6.96 28.57 9.02
CA VAL A 18 5.94 27.73 8.41
C VAL A 18 6.68 26.78 7.47
N VAL A 19 6.96 25.57 7.94
CA VAL A 19 7.38 24.45 7.10
C VAL A 19 6.17 24.15 6.22
N GLY A 20 6.19 24.61 4.99
CA GLY A 20 5.18 24.30 3.98
C GLY A 20 5.19 22.80 3.72
N GLY A 21 4.38 22.05 4.47
CA GLY A 21 4.07 20.67 4.16
C GLY A 21 3.45 20.60 2.76
N ASN A 22 3.79 19.56 2.00
CA ASN A 22 3.20 19.34 0.69
C ASN A 22 1.71 18.98 0.87
N ALA A 23 0.83 19.96 0.80
CA ALA A 23 -0.61 19.86 1.07
C ALA A 23 -1.29 18.71 0.31
N ARG A 24 -0.77 18.36 -0.89
CA ARG A 24 -1.26 17.24 -1.69
C ARG A 24 -0.91 15.88 -1.05
N GLY A 25 0.31 15.77 -0.50
CA GLY A 25 0.76 14.55 0.17
C GLY A 25 0.05 14.30 1.49
N GLU A 26 -0.22 15.35 2.26
CA GLU A 26 -1.00 15.25 3.50
C GLU A 26 -2.43 14.81 3.23
N LYS A 27 -3.08 15.38 2.21
CA LYS A 27 -4.42 15.02 1.78
C LYS A 27 -4.53 13.57 1.32
N LEU A 28 -3.52 13.08 0.57
CA LEU A 28 -3.47 11.69 0.13
C LEU A 28 -3.25 10.73 1.33
N ALA A 29 -2.41 11.09 2.28
CA ALA A 29 -2.17 10.31 3.49
C ALA A 29 -3.44 10.19 4.34
N GLU A 30 -4.15 11.28 4.55
CA GLU A 30 -5.42 11.32 5.28
C GLU A 30 -6.49 10.47 4.58
N SER A 31 -6.62 10.59 3.27
CA SER A 31 -7.55 9.83 2.45
C SER A 31 -7.31 8.32 2.56
N VAL A 32 -6.07 7.85 2.47
CA VAL A 32 -5.76 6.41 2.58
C VAL A 32 -5.99 5.90 4.00
N GLN A 33 -5.64 6.66 5.04
CA GLN A 33 -5.79 6.22 6.42
C GLN A 33 -7.24 6.23 6.92
N SER A 34 -8.11 6.99 6.28
CA SER A 34 -9.55 7.02 6.63
C SER A 34 -10.31 5.80 6.12
N LEU A 35 -9.74 5.00 5.21
CA LEU A 35 -10.38 3.81 4.68
C LEU A 35 -10.32 2.65 5.69
N PRO A 36 -11.43 1.95 5.95
CA PRO A 36 -11.42 0.76 6.81
C PRO A 36 -10.67 -0.41 6.15
N VAL A 37 -10.71 -0.49 4.83
CA VAL A 37 -10.00 -1.45 3.99
C VAL A 37 -9.51 -0.73 2.73
N VAL A 38 -8.23 -0.82 2.43
CA VAL A 38 -7.65 -0.18 1.23
C VAL A 38 -7.75 -1.04 -0.02
N LEU A 39 -7.84 -2.37 0.15
CA LEU A 39 -7.93 -3.30 -0.98
C LEU A 39 -8.64 -4.58 -0.54
N GLN A 40 -9.57 -5.04 -1.34
CA GLN A 40 -10.21 -6.35 -1.23
C GLN A 40 -9.88 -7.18 -2.47
N VAL A 41 -9.41 -8.39 -2.26
CA VAL A 41 -9.07 -9.34 -3.33
C VAL A 41 -9.93 -10.59 -3.16
N GLN A 42 -10.96 -10.73 -4.00
CA GLN A 42 -11.80 -11.92 -4.03
C GLN A 42 -11.20 -12.93 -5.00
N VAL A 43 -10.55 -13.97 -4.49
CA VAL A 43 -9.97 -15.02 -5.33
C VAL A 43 -11.03 -16.04 -5.70
N SER A 44 -11.22 -16.25 -6.99
CA SER A 44 -12.04 -17.32 -7.56
C SER A 44 -11.14 -18.39 -8.20
N LEU A 45 -11.58 -19.65 -8.12
CA LEU A 45 -10.83 -20.80 -8.63
C LEU A 45 -11.66 -21.59 -9.61
N SER A 46 -11.00 -22.07 -10.67
CA SER A 46 -11.61 -23.12 -11.51
C SER A 46 -11.85 -24.39 -10.68
N PRO A 47 -12.80 -25.26 -11.06
CA PRO A 47 -13.02 -26.54 -10.37
C PRO A 47 -11.74 -27.41 -10.31
N ALA A 48 -10.92 -27.38 -11.34
CA ALA A 48 -9.64 -28.11 -11.39
C ALA A 48 -8.64 -27.54 -10.38
N ALA A 49 -8.47 -26.20 -10.32
CA ALA A 49 -7.58 -25.54 -9.38
C ALA A 49 -7.96 -25.84 -7.93
N ARG A 50 -9.24 -25.76 -7.60
CA ARG A 50 -9.76 -26.10 -6.27
C ARG A 50 -9.46 -27.54 -5.92
N LYS A 51 -9.75 -28.49 -6.81
CA LYS A 51 -9.49 -29.91 -6.60
C LYS A 51 -8.00 -30.18 -6.35
N THR A 52 -7.12 -29.58 -7.16
CA THR A 52 -5.67 -29.71 -7.02
C THR A 52 -5.19 -29.22 -5.66
N LEU A 53 -5.60 -28.02 -5.24
CA LEU A 53 -5.22 -27.47 -3.94
C LEU A 53 -5.72 -28.34 -2.77
N MET A 54 -6.96 -28.81 -2.82
CA MET A 54 -7.53 -29.66 -1.78
C MET A 54 -6.79 -31.00 -1.67
N GLN A 55 -6.48 -31.65 -2.81
CA GLN A 55 -5.73 -32.91 -2.85
C GLN A 55 -4.31 -32.74 -2.28
N GLY A 56 -3.66 -31.60 -2.56
CA GLY A 56 -2.33 -31.26 -2.06
C GLY A 56 -2.34 -30.71 -0.63
N ARG A 57 -3.52 -30.54 0.01
CA ARG A 57 -3.67 -29.82 1.28
C ARG A 57 -3.01 -28.44 1.25
N GLU A 58 -3.06 -27.81 0.07
CA GLU A 58 -2.43 -26.54 -0.23
C GLU A 58 -3.40 -25.40 0.04
N GLY A 59 -2.87 -24.20 0.32
CA GLY A 59 -3.63 -22.96 0.41
C GLY A 59 -3.28 -22.01 -0.73
N ILE A 60 -3.74 -20.79 -0.60
CA ILE A 60 -3.48 -19.70 -1.53
C ILE A 60 -2.79 -18.57 -0.79
N THR A 61 -1.78 -17.96 -1.39
CA THR A 61 -1.20 -16.71 -0.91
C THR A 61 -1.60 -15.59 -1.85
N VAL A 62 -2.16 -14.53 -1.30
CA VAL A 62 -2.46 -13.27 -2.00
C VAL A 62 -1.46 -12.23 -1.53
N SER A 63 -0.66 -11.70 -2.44
CA SER A 63 0.30 -10.65 -2.17
C SER A 63 -0.15 -9.34 -2.79
N ALA A 64 -0.12 -8.27 -2.04
CA ALA A 64 -0.31 -6.91 -2.53
C ALA A 64 0.94 -6.08 -2.28
N CYS A 65 1.45 -5.42 -3.33
CA CYS A 65 2.56 -4.48 -3.27
C CYS A 65 2.06 -3.10 -3.65
N TRP A 66 2.18 -2.14 -2.75
CA TRP A 66 1.79 -0.74 -3.03
C TRP A 66 3.01 0.07 -3.42
N TYR A 67 2.82 0.93 -4.40
CA TYR A 67 3.87 1.81 -4.92
C TYR A 67 3.28 3.10 -5.50
N GLY A 68 4.15 4.01 -5.92
CA GLY A 68 3.78 5.21 -6.66
C GLY A 68 5.00 5.87 -7.29
N TRP A 69 4.77 6.86 -8.12
CA TRP A 69 5.83 7.60 -8.80
C TRP A 69 6.27 8.79 -7.95
N PRO A 70 7.59 9.02 -7.77
CA PRO A 70 8.09 10.08 -6.90
C PRO A 70 7.88 11.48 -7.47
N ILE A 71 7.68 12.46 -6.59
CA ILE A 71 7.91 13.86 -6.92
C ILE A 71 9.41 14.08 -7.24
N PRO A 72 9.78 15.13 -7.99
CA PRO A 72 11.19 15.38 -8.37
C PRO A 72 12.15 15.37 -7.18
N GLN A 73 11.76 15.96 -6.04
CA GLN A 73 12.57 16.03 -4.82
C GLN A 73 12.81 14.68 -4.13
N ARG A 74 12.09 13.63 -4.56
CA ARG A 74 12.17 12.27 -4.00
C ARG A 74 12.66 11.22 -5.01
N GLN A 75 13.10 11.65 -6.19
CA GLN A 75 13.61 10.76 -7.23
C GLN A 75 14.75 9.85 -6.74
N ALA A 76 15.65 10.35 -5.93
CA ALA A 76 16.76 9.58 -5.34
C ALA A 76 16.30 8.51 -4.33
N SER A 77 15.03 8.53 -3.91
CA SER A 77 14.45 7.52 -3.00
C SER A 77 13.68 6.43 -3.74
N ALA A 78 13.61 6.52 -5.07
CA ALA A 78 12.98 5.50 -5.91
C ALA A 78 13.85 4.23 -6.00
N ASN A 79 13.20 3.10 -6.25
CA ASN A 79 13.87 1.84 -6.54
C ASN A 79 14.43 1.81 -7.99
N GLU A 80 15.00 0.69 -8.40
CA GLU A 80 15.62 0.49 -9.71
C GLU A 80 14.66 0.70 -10.90
N VAL A 81 13.35 0.52 -10.67
CA VAL A 81 12.31 0.78 -11.68
C VAL A 81 11.64 2.15 -11.54
N GLY A 82 12.23 3.04 -10.73
CA GLY A 82 11.77 4.44 -10.59
C GLY A 82 10.59 4.63 -9.65
N GLN A 83 10.22 3.64 -8.82
CA GLN A 83 9.04 3.68 -7.96
C GLN A 83 9.39 3.88 -6.48
N ILE A 84 8.53 4.57 -5.74
CA ILE A 84 8.53 4.60 -4.28
C ILE A 84 7.75 3.39 -3.76
N ASN A 85 8.43 2.48 -3.08
CA ASN A 85 7.77 1.36 -2.40
C ASN A 85 7.03 1.85 -1.16
N LEU A 86 5.72 1.61 -1.12
CA LEU A 86 4.83 1.98 -0.01
C LEU A 86 4.56 0.83 0.96
N GLY A 87 4.88 -0.40 0.58
CA GLY A 87 4.69 -1.57 1.41
C GLY A 87 4.34 -2.81 0.60
N ARG A 88 4.41 -3.95 1.27
CA ARG A 88 3.95 -5.24 0.78
C ARG A 88 3.31 -5.99 1.94
N ALA A 89 2.22 -6.69 1.66
CA ALA A 89 1.61 -7.60 2.60
C ALA A 89 1.13 -8.88 1.89
N GLU A 90 1.02 -9.95 2.64
CA GLU A 90 0.54 -11.23 2.17
C GLU A 90 -0.56 -11.74 3.09
N ILE A 91 -1.63 -12.28 2.50
CA ILE A 91 -2.74 -12.90 3.20
C ILE A 91 -2.92 -14.30 2.65
N ASN A 92 -2.99 -15.28 3.58
CA ASN A 92 -3.23 -16.65 3.21
C ASN A 92 -4.73 -16.95 3.23
N LEU A 93 -5.20 -17.62 2.19
CA LEU A 93 -6.55 -18.12 2.05
C LEU A 93 -6.56 -19.66 2.02
N PRO A 94 -7.70 -20.30 2.34
CA PRO A 94 -7.87 -21.72 2.21
C PRO A 94 -7.94 -22.15 0.73
N ALA A 95 -7.94 -23.46 0.49
CA ALA A 95 -8.02 -24.09 -0.84
C ALA A 95 -9.30 -23.74 -1.62
N GLU A 96 -10.34 -23.33 -0.91
CA GLU A 96 -11.64 -22.95 -1.48
C GLU A 96 -11.62 -21.58 -2.13
N GLY A 97 -10.58 -20.78 -1.89
CA GLY A 97 -10.52 -19.36 -2.26
C GLY A 97 -11.09 -18.49 -1.15
N GLY A 98 -11.53 -17.29 -1.51
CA GLY A 98 -12.13 -16.35 -0.56
C GLY A 98 -11.67 -14.92 -0.71
N MET A 99 -11.93 -14.11 0.31
CA MET A 99 -11.66 -12.67 0.33
C MET A 99 -10.43 -12.35 1.18
N ALA A 100 -9.38 -11.83 0.56
CA ALA A 100 -8.27 -11.19 1.27
C ALA A 100 -8.56 -9.69 1.45
N ARG A 101 -8.44 -9.18 2.70
CA ARG A 101 -8.68 -7.78 3.06
C ARG A 101 -7.40 -7.14 3.57
N PHE A 102 -6.94 -6.13 2.87
CA PHE A 102 -5.75 -5.37 3.22
C PHE A 102 -6.15 -4.03 3.85
N THR A 103 -5.48 -3.66 4.93
CA THR A 103 -5.81 -2.48 5.74
C THR A 103 -4.79 -1.35 5.54
N PRO A 104 -5.14 -0.08 5.89
CA PRO A 104 -4.24 1.06 5.75
C PRO A 104 -2.89 0.91 6.47
N GLN A 105 -2.86 0.16 7.57
CA GLN A 105 -1.65 -0.07 8.38
C GLN A 105 -0.56 -0.84 7.62
N MET A 106 -0.94 -1.53 6.53
CA MET A 106 -0.01 -2.25 5.66
C MET A 106 0.73 -1.32 4.69
N ILE A 107 0.31 -0.04 4.59
CA ILE A 107 0.90 0.99 3.75
C ILE A 107 1.78 1.92 4.58
N LYS A 108 2.97 2.24 4.08
CA LYS A 108 3.90 3.20 4.71
C LYS A 108 3.41 4.63 4.50
N ALA A 109 2.41 5.06 5.28
CA ALA A 109 1.71 6.34 5.13
C ALA A 109 2.64 7.56 5.04
N ARG A 110 3.77 7.56 5.78
CA ARG A 110 4.79 8.62 5.74
C ARG A 110 5.39 8.86 4.33
N ARG A 111 5.28 7.89 3.42
CA ARG A 111 5.80 7.98 2.05
C ARG A 111 4.77 8.49 1.05
N LEU A 112 3.50 8.61 1.44
CA LEU A 112 2.45 9.09 0.55
C LEU A 112 2.72 10.53 0.07
N GLY A 113 3.31 11.37 0.93
CA GLY A 113 3.75 12.71 0.56
C GLY A 113 4.93 12.78 -0.43
N TRP A 114 5.53 11.63 -0.78
CA TRP A 114 6.62 11.55 -1.76
C TRP A 114 6.12 11.27 -3.18
N LEU A 115 4.82 11.03 -3.34
CA LEU A 115 4.23 10.65 -4.60
C LEU A 115 3.78 11.87 -5.41
N ASN A 116 3.94 11.77 -6.72
CA ASN A 116 3.48 12.78 -7.67
C ASN A 116 1.98 12.68 -7.94
N ASP A 117 1.45 11.47 -7.95
CA ASP A 117 0.05 11.15 -8.26
C ASP A 117 -0.56 10.20 -7.22
N GLY A 118 -1.32 9.22 -7.64
CA GLY A 118 -2.00 8.27 -6.76
C GLY A 118 -1.14 7.13 -6.25
N VAL A 119 -1.76 6.27 -5.48
CA VAL A 119 -1.22 4.99 -5.04
C VAL A 119 -1.56 3.93 -6.08
N TYR A 120 -0.58 3.14 -6.45
CA TYR A 120 -0.73 1.97 -7.32
C TYR A 120 -0.63 0.70 -6.49
N VAL A 121 -1.23 -0.37 -6.97
CA VAL A 121 -1.15 -1.68 -6.36
C VAL A 121 -0.91 -2.75 -7.42
N ASN A 122 0.05 -3.62 -7.11
CA ASN A 122 0.29 -4.86 -7.84
C ASN A 122 -0.19 -6.02 -6.98
N VAL A 123 -1.09 -6.86 -7.51
CA VAL A 123 -1.62 -8.03 -6.82
C VAL A 123 -1.21 -9.29 -7.55
N ASN A 124 -0.59 -10.21 -6.80
CA ASN A 124 -0.23 -11.54 -7.26
C ASN A 124 -0.88 -12.59 -6.38
N VAL A 125 -1.31 -13.68 -6.99
CA VAL A 125 -1.91 -14.83 -6.32
C VAL A 125 -1.18 -16.10 -6.74
N TRP A 126 -0.85 -16.96 -5.76
CA TRP A 126 -0.19 -18.24 -6.02
C TRP A 126 -0.57 -19.27 -4.96
N SER A 127 -0.29 -20.56 -5.21
CA SER A 127 -0.42 -21.61 -4.20
C SER A 127 0.57 -21.38 -3.06
N ALA A 128 0.15 -21.61 -1.82
CA ALA A 128 0.91 -21.21 -0.62
C ALA A 128 2.22 -21.98 -0.39
N ARG A 129 2.53 -22.97 -1.24
CA ARG A 129 3.77 -23.78 -1.20
C ARG A 129 4.03 -24.42 0.17
N ARG A 130 2.99 -24.89 0.80
CA ARG A 130 3.09 -25.56 2.11
C ARG A 130 3.53 -27.01 1.98
N HIS A 131 3.07 -27.69 0.93
CA HIS A 131 3.32 -29.10 0.68
C HIS A 131 4.02 -29.31 -0.68
N TRP A 132 3.79 -28.42 -1.65
CA TRP A 132 4.45 -28.45 -2.95
C TRP A 132 5.43 -27.30 -3.10
N PRO A 133 6.67 -27.54 -3.60
CA PRO A 133 7.67 -26.49 -3.71
C PRO A 133 7.34 -25.46 -4.80
N ASN A 134 6.58 -25.87 -5.81
CA ASN A 134 6.25 -25.05 -6.97
C ASN A 134 4.84 -24.47 -6.84
N ASN A 135 4.65 -23.29 -7.43
CA ASN A 135 3.32 -22.75 -7.63
C ASN A 135 2.55 -23.61 -8.64
N VAL A 136 1.34 -24.01 -8.31
CA VAL A 136 0.46 -24.83 -9.16
C VAL A 136 -0.71 -24.05 -9.74
N LEU A 137 -0.79 -22.74 -9.44
CA LEU A 137 -1.86 -21.87 -9.91
C LEU A 137 -1.36 -20.90 -10.98
N ALA A 138 -2.13 -20.76 -12.04
CA ALA A 138 -2.06 -19.66 -12.99
C ALA A 138 -3.21 -18.68 -12.68
N CYS A 139 -2.90 -17.49 -12.21
CA CYS A 139 -3.88 -16.49 -11.81
C CYS A 139 -3.75 -15.22 -12.63
N ASP A 140 -4.85 -14.49 -12.75
CA ASP A 140 -4.84 -13.17 -13.37
C ASP A 140 -3.86 -12.25 -12.62
N PHE A 141 -3.08 -11.51 -13.39
CA PHE A 141 -2.18 -10.47 -12.89
C PHE A 141 -2.91 -9.14 -12.84
N ILE A 142 -2.82 -8.45 -11.72
CA ILE A 142 -3.49 -7.18 -11.52
C ILE A 142 -2.44 -6.14 -11.16
N ASP A 143 -2.42 -5.04 -11.92
CA ASP A 143 -1.57 -3.89 -11.65
C ASP A 143 -2.28 -2.60 -12.08
N GLY A 144 -2.30 -1.59 -11.24
CA GLY A 144 -2.95 -0.33 -11.55
C GLY A 144 -3.16 0.59 -10.38
N VAL A 145 -3.88 1.68 -10.64
CA VAL A 145 -4.20 2.69 -9.63
C VAL A 145 -5.16 2.11 -8.60
N LEU A 146 -4.79 2.26 -7.33
CA LEU A 146 -5.70 2.00 -6.22
C LEU A 146 -6.81 3.07 -6.24
N ASN A 147 -8.02 2.66 -6.57
CA ASN A 147 -9.19 3.54 -6.61
C ASN A 147 -10.15 3.23 -5.46
N ASP A 148 -11.18 4.08 -5.29
CA ASP A 148 -12.17 3.97 -4.21
C ASP A 148 -12.99 2.67 -4.24
N ARG A 149 -12.96 1.94 -5.34
CA ARG A 149 -13.67 0.65 -5.46
C ARG A 149 -12.96 -0.47 -4.74
N GLY A 150 -11.62 -0.36 -4.55
CA GLY A 150 -10.80 -1.22 -3.69
C GLY A 150 -10.94 -2.73 -3.86
N ALA A 151 -11.74 -3.19 -4.83
CA ALA A 151 -12.04 -4.61 -5.04
C ALA A 151 -11.52 -5.08 -6.39
N VAL A 152 -10.78 -6.19 -6.37
CA VAL A 152 -10.28 -6.88 -7.57
C VAL A 152 -10.64 -8.36 -7.50
N LEU A 153 -10.84 -8.98 -8.66
CA LEU A 153 -11.42 -10.31 -8.80
C LEU A 153 -10.52 -11.23 -9.66
N PRO A 154 -9.31 -11.59 -9.20
CA PRO A 154 -8.47 -12.50 -9.93
C PRO A 154 -9.10 -13.89 -10.03
N HIS A 155 -9.05 -14.49 -11.21
CA HIS A 155 -9.41 -15.87 -11.45
C HIS A 155 -8.18 -16.75 -11.60
N CYS A 156 -8.17 -17.93 -10.96
CA CYS A 156 -7.07 -18.86 -10.98
C CYS A 156 -7.46 -20.19 -11.59
N THR A 157 -6.59 -20.68 -12.49
CA THR A 157 -6.62 -22.04 -13.03
C THR A 157 -5.40 -22.82 -12.55
N VAL A 158 -5.26 -24.09 -12.92
CA VAL A 158 -4.00 -24.83 -12.77
C VAL A 158 -3.09 -24.61 -13.97
N HIS A 159 -1.77 -24.68 -13.71
CA HIS A 159 -0.76 -24.73 -14.77
C HIS A 159 -0.87 -26.02 -15.58
#